data_afa3c85a98684dd614f4106c6e40651a
#
_entry.id   afa3c85a98684dd614f4106c6e40651a
#
_cell.length_a   1.000
_cell.length_b   1.000
_cell.length_c   1.000
_cell.angle_alpha   90.00
_cell.angle_beta   90.00
_cell.angle_gamma   90.00
#
_symmetry.space_group_name_H-M   'P 1'
#
loop_
_entity.id
_entity.type
_entity.pdbx_description
1 polymer ?
#
loop_
_entity_poly.entity_id
_entity_poly.type
_entity_poly.pdbx_seq_one_letter_code
_entity_poly.pdbx_strand_id
1 'polypeptide(L)'
;ILSNSMSFGRPYIMKIQGCIHDGWLAISDFGDYFIPDFLFHLLNSNKYQQMMRKKASFGGAVQNLNADIVRDLDMPIVPLPVQSEIVRILDNFTELTAELTAELTARKQQYGYYRDLLLNVDGKEYTLENVALIVDCPHTSPKWKEFGIPVIRNYNLVNGQIDTSRLSYVDEEEYRSRTKRIVPLEDDILFSREAPIGNVGIIPKNFTCCQGQRVVLLRPNTDIVIPKFLLYILQGRLVREQIYRVENIGSTVSNFNISDLRKLHFVVPSIDIQKHVIEKLDGFSCLCANTSYGLPAEISARQKQYEYYRNILLKFPERRVEA
;
A
#
# COMPACT_ATOMS: atom_id res chain seq x y z
N ILE A 1 4.43 16.79 -22.52
CA ILE A 1 2.99 16.99 -22.31
C ILE A 1 2.68 17.17 -20.83
N LEU A 2 1.64 17.95 -20.52
CA LEU A 2 1.12 18.19 -19.17
C LEU A 2 -0.32 17.71 -19.05
N SER A 3 -0.68 17.02 -17.96
CA SER A 3 -2.09 16.69 -17.68
C SER A 3 -2.85 17.93 -17.20
N ASN A 4 -4.05 18.18 -17.75
CA ASN A 4 -4.83 19.38 -17.43
C ASN A 4 -5.83 19.19 -16.28
N SER A 5 -6.29 17.97 -16.01
CA SER A 5 -7.37 17.70 -15.03
C SER A 5 -7.05 16.60 -14.02
N MET A 6 -7.22 15.31 -14.35
CA MET A 6 -7.17 14.20 -13.39
C MET A 6 -5.83 14.06 -12.64
N SER A 7 -4.71 14.30 -13.30
CA SER A 7 -3.36 14.37 -12.70
C SER A 7 -2.80 15.76 -12.88
N PHE A 8 -3.54 16.75 -12.43
CA PHE A 8 -3.32 18.19 -12.65
C PHE A 8 -1.84 18.60 -12.63
N GLY A 9 -1.38 19.17 -13.75
CA GLY A 9 -0.03 19.72 -13.90
C GLY A 9 1.09 18.69 -13.92
N ARG A 10 0.80 17.39 -14.01
CA ARG A 10 1.83 16.36 -14.05
C ARG A 10 2.48 16.31 -15.43
N PRO A 11 3.81 16.50 -15.52
CA PRO A 11 4.53 16.46 -16.80
C PRO A 11 4.84 15.01 -17.21
N TYR A 12 4.94 14.80 -18.53
CA TYR A 12 5.42 13.56 -19.14
C TYR A 12 6.22 13.90 -20.39
N ILE A 13 7.27 13.11 -20.64
CA ILE A 13 8.07 13.22 -21.87
C ILE A 13 7.52 12.23 -22.89
N MET A 14 7.10 12.72 -24.06
CA MET A 14 6.65 11.87 -25.17
C MET A 14 7.85 11.14 -25.77
N LYS A 15 7.83 9.81 -25.71
CA LYS A 15 8.85 8.93 -26.32
C LYS A 15 8.30 8.15 -27.52
N ILE A 16 7.04 8.37 -27.88
CA ILE A 16 6.35 7.73 -29.00
C ILE A 16 5.65 8.79 -29.87
N GLN A 17 5.45 8.49 -31.14
CA GLN A 17 4.61 9.32 -32.01
C GLN A 17 3.13 8.96 -31.79
N GLY A 18 2.26 9.97 -31.78
CA GLY A 18 0.82 9.75 -31.61
C GLY A 18 0.05 11.03 -31.38
N CYS A 19 -1.27 10.91 -31.34
CA CYS A 19 -2.17 11.99 -30.97
C CYS A 19 -2.34 12.04 -29.45
N ILE A 20 -2.54 13.23 -28.91
CA ILE A 20 -2.86 13.44 -27.49
C ILE A 20 -4.36 13.72 -27.35
N HIS A 21 -4.95 13.30 -26.26
CA HIS A 21 -6.31 13.59 -25.87
C HIS A 21 -6.43 15.06 -25.40
N ASP A 22 -7.63 15.64 -25.45
CA ASP A 22 -7.94 17.00 -24.99
C ASP A 22 -7.64 17.28 -23.51
N GLY A 23 -7.50 16.22 -22.70
CA GLY A 23 -7.00 16.27 -21.31
C GLY A 23 -5.50 16.60 -21.15
N TRP A 24 -4.78 16.91 -22.24
CA TRP A 24 -3.33 17.15 -22.24
C TRP A 24 -2.98 18.45 -22.93
N LEU A 25 -1.96 19.11 -22.40
CA LEU A 25 -1.30 20.27 -23.02
C LEU A 25 0.04 19.83 -23.61
N ALA A 26 0.29 20.11 -24.90
CA ALA A 26 1.60 19.93 -25.51
C ALA A 26 2.48 21.14 -25.23
N ILE A 27 3.76 20.89 -24.92
CA ILE A 27 4.83 21.89 -24.86
C ILE A 27 5.84 21.49 -25.90
N SER A 28 6.10 22.36 -26.87
CA SER A 28 7.07 22.20 -27.99
C SER A 28 7.98 23.38 -28.09
N ASP A 29 8.96 23.30 -28.98
CA ASP A 29 9.86 24.41 -29.41
C ASP A 29 10.67 25.04 -28.26
N PHE A 30 11.00 24.26 -27.25
CA PHE A 30 11.80 24.71 -26.10
C PHE A 30 13.29 24.31 -26.17
N GLY A 31 13.70 23.56 -27.18
CA GLY A 31 15.03 22.92 -27.27
C GLY A 31 16.24 23.87 -27.22
N ASP A 32 16.06 25.14 -27.59
CA ASP A 32 17.14 26.16 -27.51
C ASP A 32 17.43 26.58 -26.05
N TYR A 33 16.46 26.37 -25.13
CA TYR A 33 16.54 26.89 -23.77
C TYR A 33 16.50 25.77 -22.71
N PHE A 34 15.86 24.64 -23.02
CA PHE A 34 15.64 23.58 -22.03
C PHE A 34 15.94 22.22 -22.61
N ILE A 35 16.63 21.39 -21.79
CA ILE A 35 16.71 19.97 -21.99
C ILE A 35 15.34 19.36 -21.56
N PRO A 36 14.73 18.41 -22.30
CA PRO A 36 13.43 17.84 -21.98
C PRO A 36 13.33 17.31 -20.53
N ASP A 37 14.34 16.57 -20.08
CA ASP A 37 14.38 15.99 -18.74
C ASP A 37 14.53 17.06 -17.64
N PHE A 38 15.29 18.14 -17.91
CA PHE A 38 15.36 19.28 -17.01
C PHE A 38 14.00 19.98 -16.86
N LEU A 39 13.33 20.24 -17.98
CA LEU A 39 11.99 20.84 -17.98
C LEU A 39 10.98 19.93 -17.26
N PHE A 40 11.07 18.62 -17.43
CA PHE A 40 10.28 17.64 -16.71
C PHE A 40 10.48 17.76 -15.18
N HIS A 41 11.71 17.74 -14.70
CA HIS A 41 12.00 17.89 -13.28
C HIS A 41 11.57 19.26 -12.74
N LEU A 42 11.78 20.32 -13.50
CA LEU A 42 11.39 21.68 -13.15
C LEU A 42 9.89 21.79 -12.93
N LEU A 43 9.09 21.37 -13.92
CA LEU A 43 7.63 21.39 -13.85
C LEU A 43 7.07 20.46 -12.76
N ASN A 44 7.77 19.37 -12.46
CA ASN A 44 7.39 18.44 -11.40
C ASN A 44 7.83 18.90 -9.99
N SER A 45 8.57 20.01 -9.88
CA SER A 45 9.00 20.55 -8.59
C SER A 45 7.84 21.16 -7.81
N ASN A 46 7.96 21.18 -6.46
CA ASN A 46 6.94 21.75 -5.59
C ASN A 46 6.60 23.20 -5.93
N LYS A 47 7.60 24.01 -6.29
CA LYS A 47 7.42 25.43 -6.69
C LYS A 47 6.44 25.53 -7.86
N TYR A 48 6.70 24.83 -8.95
CA TYR A 48 5.88 24.93 -10.17
C TYR A 48 4.52 24.25 -10.02
N GLN A 49 4.45 23.15 -9.32
CA GLN A 49 3.18 22.49 -8.98
C GLN A 49 2.27 23.43 -8.15
N GLN A 50 2.82 24.15 -7.18
CA GLN A 50 2.07 25.14 -6.41
C GLN A 50 1.68 26.37 -7.22
N MET A 51 2.58 26.87 -8.09
CA MET A 51 2.28 28.00 -8.98
C MET A 51 1.12 27.69 -9.92
N MET A 52 1.15 26.52 -10.59
CA MET A 52 0.06 26.07 -11.46
C MET A 52 -1.27 25.96 -10.71
N ARG A 53 -1.28 25.36 -9.52
CA ARG A 53 -2.49 25.21 -8.69
C ARG A 53 -3.04 26.57 -8.25
N LYS A 54 -2.19 27.49 -7.79
CA LYS A 54 -2.62 28.84 -7.39
C LYS A 54 -3.28 29.60 -8.53
N LYS A 55 -2.67 29.59 -9.74
CA LYS A 55 -3.24 30.27 -10.91
C LYS A 55 -4.54 29.61 -11.39
N ALA A 56 -4.69 28.30 -11.30
CA ALA A 56 -5.91 27.58 -11.67
C ALA A 56 -7.07 27.77 -10.68
N SER A 57 -6.81 28.05 -9.41
CA SER A 57 -7.83 28.22 -8.36
C SER A 57 -8.64 29.53 -8.49
N PHE A 58 -8.22 30.47 -9.32
CA PHE A 58 -8.90 31.76 -9.51
C PHE A 58 -10.08 31.73 -10.50
N GLY A 59 -10.42 30.57 -11.11
CA GLY A 59 -11.32 30.52 -12.28
C GLY A 59 -12.56 29.63 -12.18
N GLY A 60 -12.94 29.02 -11.07
CA GLY A 60 -14.19 28.24 -11.00
C GLY A 60 -14.13 26.92 -10.24
N ALA A 61 -15.25 26.19 -10.17
CA ALA A 61 -15.44 24.96 -9.38
C ALA A 61 -14.62 23.73 -9.84
N VAL A 62 -14.03 23.76 -11.04
CA VAL A 62 -13.19 22.68 -11.59
C VAL A 62 -11.81 23.25 -11.88
N GLN A 63 -10.78 22.73 -11.22
CA GLN A 63 -9.40 23.11 -11.43
C GLN A 63 -8.88 22.46 -12.74
N ASN A 64 -8.93 23.19 -13.84
CA ASN A 64 -8.32 22.80 -15.11
C ASN A 64 -7.09 23.65 -15.41
N LEU A 65 -5.98 23.00 -15.75
CA LEU A 65 -4.81 23.66 -16.26
C LEU A 65 -5.04 24.03 -17.74
N ASN A 66 -4.90 25.30 -18.10
CA ASN A 66 -5.00 25.78 -19.48
C ASN A 66 -3.63 26.25 -20.01
N ALA A 67 -3.55 26.49 -21.31
CA ALA A 67 -2.31 26.87 -21.96
C ALA A 67 -1.80 28.24 -21.47
N ASP A 68 -2.69 29.17 -21.12
CA ASP A 68 -2.29 30.53 -20.69
C ASP A 68 -1.62 30.49 -19.31
N ILE A 69 -2.15 29.66 -18.39
CA ILE A 69 -1.50 29.44 -17.07
C ILE A 69 -0.06 28.92 -17.24
N VAL A 70 0.14 28.01 -18.22
CA VAL A 70 1.47 27.43 -18.47
C VAL A 70 2.41 28.45 -19.13
N ARG A 71 1.92 29.25 -20.09
CA ARG A 71 2.68 30.31 -20.73
C ARG A 71 3.15 31.41 -19.76
N ASP A 72 2.33 31.67 -18.75
CA ASP A 72 2.59 32.66 -17.69
C ASP A 72 3.51 32.14 -16.57
N LEU A 73 4.12 30.98 -16.72
CA LEU A 73 5.07 30.49 -15.73
C LEU A 73 6.43 31.10 -15.96
N ASP A 74 6.92 31.89 -15.01
CA ASP A 74 8.31 32.39 -15.02
C ASP A 74 9.27 31.22 -14.80
N MET A 75 10.09 30.94 -15.85
CA MET A 75 11.05 29.83 -15.82
C MET A 75 12.47 30.36 -15.85
N PRO A 76 13.41 29.82 -15.05
CA PRO A 76 14.80 30.20 -15.06
C PRO A 76 15.47 29.66 -16.33
N ILE A 77 16.16 30.51 -17.08
CA ILE A 77 17.04 30.08 -18.17
C ILE A 77 18.39 29.75 -17.56
N VAL A 78 18.71 28.48 -17.51
CA VAL A 78 19.95 27.94 -16.95
C VAL A 78 20.80 27.42 -18.11
N PRO A 79 22.14 27.62 -18.14
CA PRO A 79 22.98 27.05 -19.17
C PRO A 79 22.80 25.54 -19.36
N LEU A 80 22.71 25.06 -20.60
CA LEU A 80 22.45 23.66 -20.92
C LEU A 80 23.41 22.66 -20.22
N PRO A 81 24.72 22.94 -20.06
CA PRO A 81 25.59 22.04 -19.28
C PRO A 81 25.21 21.91 -17.82
N VAL A 82 24.71 22.99 -17.20
CA VAL A 82 24.23 22.97 -15.81
C VAL A 82 22.92 22.20 -15.71
N GLN A 83 22.03 22.36 -16.71
CA GLN A 83 20.80 21.56 -16.78
C GLN A 83 21.12 20.05 -16.87
N SER A 84 22.09 19.68 -17.74
CA SER A 84 22.53 18.30 -17.92
C SER A 84 23.05 17.69 -16.60
N GLU A 85 23.81 18.43 -15.81
CA GLU A 85 24.34 17.94 -14.54
C GLU A 85 23.25 17.80 -13.49
N ILE A 86 22.30 18.73 -13.44
CA ILE A 86 21.11 18.62 -12.56
C ILE A 86 20.29 17.38 -12.93
N VAL A 87 20.04 17.16 -14.22
CA VAL A 87 19.32 15.96 -14.72
C VAL A 87 20.05 14.70 -14.30
N ARG A 88 21.37 14.62 -14.55
CA ARG A 88 22.18 13.46 -14.17
C ARG A 88 22.05 13.12 -12.69
N ILE A 89 22.07 14.12 -11.81
CA ILE A 89 21.91 13.91 -10.37
C ILE A 89 20.51 13.41 -10.03
N LEU A 90 19.47 14.03 -10.58
CA LEU A 90 18.09 13.67 -10.27
C LEU A 90 17.67 12.32 -10.86
N ASP A 91 18.15 11.99 -12.05
CA ASP A 91 17.88 10.71 -12.71
C ASP A 91 18.52 9.55 -11.95
N ASN A 92 19.71 9.69 -11.38
CA ASN A 92 20.34 8.68 -10.55
C ASN A 92 19.47 8.31 -9.34
N PHE A 93 18.78 9.27 -8.70
CA PHE A 93 17.83 8.95 -7.61
C PHE A 93 16.59 8.22 -8.12
N THR A 94 16.10 8.59 -9.29
CA THR A 94 14.92 7.97 -9.90
C THR A 94 15.22 6.53 -10.31
N GLU A 95 16.36 6.29 -10.93
CA GLU A 95 16.83 4.97 -11.34
C GLU A 95 17.02 4.05 -10.13
N LEU A 96 17.75 4.51 -9.11
CA LEU A 96 17.93 3.74 -7.87
C LEU A 96 16.60 3.40 -7.19
N THR A 97 15.64 4.33 -7.18
CA THR A 97 14.31 4.06 -6.61
C THR A 97 13.55 3.03 -7.45
N ALA A 98 13.68 3.06 -8.77
CA ALA A 98 13.08 2.08 -9.66
C ALA A 98 13.70 0.69 -9.47
N GLU A 99 15.02 0.59 -9.37
CA GLU A 99 15.74 -0.66 -9.10
C GLU A 99 15.31 -1.27 -7.75
N LEU A 100 15.28 -0.48 -6.69
CA LEU A 100 14.84 -0.95 -5.36
C LEU A 100 13.37 -1.41 -5.38
N THR A 101 12.53 -0.77 -6.17
CA THR A 101 11.10 -1.15 -6.32
C THR A 101 10.98 -2.47 -7.09
N ALA A 102 11.79 -2.65 -8.14
CA ALA A 102 11.85 -3.91 -8.89
C ALA A 102 12.37 -5.06 -7.99
N GLU A 103 13.42 -4.80 -7.21
CA GLU A 103 13.97 -5.75 -6.24
C GLU A 103 12.91 -6.15 -5.20
N LEU A 104 12.19 -5.17 -4.62
CA LEU A 104 11.11 -5.45 -3.66
C LEU A 104 10.03 -6.34 -4.29
N THR A 105 9.68 -6.08 -5.54
CA THR A 105 8.69 -6.88 -6.27
C THR A 105 9.17 -8.31 -6.48
N ALA A 106 10.42 -8.48 -6.91
CA ALA A 106 11.04 -9.79 -7.08
C ALA A 106 11.13 -10.56 -5.75
N ARG A 107 11.51 -9.88 -4.66
CA ARG A 107 11.57 -10.49 -3.32
C ARG A 107 10.18 -10.91 -2.80
N LYS A 108 9.14 -10.14 -3.05
CA LYS A 108 7.77 -10.53 -2.71
C LYS A 108 7.31 -11.77 -3.48
N GLN A 109 7.63 -11.87 -4.76
CA GLN A 109 7.35 -13.07 -5.54
C GLN A 109 8.13 -14.28 -5.02
N GLN A 110 9.42 -14.10 -4.74
CA GLN A 110 10.28 -15.13 -4.16
C GLN A 110 9.75 -15.60 -2.80
N TYR A 111 9.36 -14.66 -1.92
CA TYR A 111 8.74 -14.98 -0.64
C TYR A 111 7.46 -15.81 -0.82
N GLY A 112 6.58 -15.41 -1.73
CA GLY A 112 5.35 -16.17 -2.03
C GLY A 112 5.66 -17.61 -2.45
N TYR A 113 6.63 -17.80 -3.34
CA TYR A 113 7.08 -19.13 -3.78
C TYR A 113 7.61 -19.98 -2.62
N TYR A 114 8.55 -19.43 -1.82
CA TYR A 114 9.11 -20.19 -0.70
C TYR A 114 8.11 -20.44 0.41
N ARG A 115 7.19 -19.51 0.68
CA ARG A 115 6.09 -19.74 1.61
C ARG A 115 5.27 -20.97 1.19
N ASP A 116 4.82 -20.99 -0.05
CA ASP A 116 3.99 -22.07 -0.56
C ASP A 116 4.74 -23.41 -0.61
N LEU A 117 6.04 -23.38 -0.89
CA LEU A 117 6.92 -24.55 -0.84
C LEU A 117 7.09 -25.08 0.60
N LEU A 118 7.35 -24.19 1.56
CA LEU A 118 7.57 -24.54 2.98
C LEU A 118 6.27 -24.97 3.69
N LEU A 119 5.10 -24.54 3.17
CA LEU A 119 3.80 -24.99 3.66
C LEU A 119 3.35 -26.33 3.04
N ASN A 120 4.00 -26.79 1.99
CA ASN A 120 3.75 -28.09 1.40
C ASN A 120 4.52 -29.19 2.14
N VAL A 121 4.06 -29.53 3.31
CA VAL A 121 4.68 -30.48 4.24
C VAL A 121 3.72 -31.65 4.54
N ASP A 122 4.28 -32.80 4.90
CA ASP A 122 3.49 -33.92 5.37
C ASP A 122 2.92 -33.64 6.75
N GLY A 123 1.67 -34.04 6.96
CA GLY A 123 0.97 -33.81 8.22
C GLY A 123 -0.45 -34.35 8.19
N LYS A 124 -1.23 -33.96 9.19
CA LYS A 124 -2.65 -34.33 9.27
C LYS A 124 -3.52 -33.24 8.61
N GLU A 125 -4.49 -33.64 7.85
CA GLU A 125 -5.48 -32.76 7.24
C GLU A 125 -6.51 -32.30 8.28
N TYR A 126 -6.79 -30.99 8.29
CA TYR A 126 -7.77 -30.36 9.14
C TYR A 126 -8.60 -29.34 8.38
N THR A 127 -9.83 -29.10 8.85
CA THR A 127 -10.59 -27.90 8.49
C THR A 127 -10.29 -26.76 9.47
N LEU A 128 -10.55 -25.52 9.06
CA LEU A 128 -10.30 -24.35 9.92
C LEU A 128 -11.08 -24.43 11.23
N GLU A 129 -12.32 -24.95 11.22
CA GLU A 129 -13.12 -25.12 12.42
C GLU A 129 -12.55 -26.16 13.41
N ASN A 130 -11.71 -27.07 12.97
CA ASN A 130 -11.04 -28.06 13.84
C ASN A 130 -9.83 -27.48 14.56
N VAL A 131 -9.23 -26.40 14.04
CA VAL A 131 -7.97 -25.82 14.55
C VAL A 131 -8.14 -24.43 15.13
N ALA A 132 -9.31 -23.79 14.97
CA ALA A 132 -9.55 -22.46 15.51
C ALA A 132 -11.02 -22.26 15.91
N LEU A 133 -11.23 -21.53 17.00
CA LEU A 133 -12.53 -20.96 17.33
C LEU A 133 -12.82 -19.80 16.38
N ILE A 134 -13.94 -19.86 15.66
CA ILE A 134 -14.33 -18.86 14.65
C ILE A 134 -15.49 -18.04 15.22
N VAL A 135 -15.26 -16.74 15.40
CA VAL A 135 -16.24 -15.80 15.94
C VAL A 135 -16.53 -14.68 14.95
N ASP A 136 -17.76 -14.65 14.46
CA ASP A 136 -18.22 -13.61 13.53
C ASP A 136 -18.35 -12.24 14.19
N CYS A 137 -18.14 -11.20 13.40
CA CYS A 137 -18.26 -9.82 13.84
C CYS A 137 -19.71 -9.46 14.24
N PRO A 138 -19.89 -8.43 15.07
CA PRO A 138 -21.19 -7.78 15.20
C PRO A 138 -21.62 -7.16 13.86
N HIS A 139 -22.85 -7.44 13.42
CA HIS A 139 -23.36 -6.93 12.12
C HIS A 139 -23.83 -5.48 12.17
N THR A 140 -23.75 -4.83 13.32
CA THR A 140 -24.09 -3.44 13.51
C THR A 140 -22.92 -2.52 13.19
N SER A 141 -23.21 -1.34 12.63
CA SER A 141 -22.20 -0.31 12.43
C SER A 141 -21.68 0.20 13.78
N PRO A 142 -20.36 0.34 13.95
CA PRO A 142 -19.81 0.92 15.18
C PRO A 142 -20.25 2.37 15.37
N LYS A 143 -20.41 2.79 16.61
CA LYS A 143 -20.58 4.20 16.98
C LYS A 143 -19.21 4.87 17.00
N TRP A 144 -18.82 5.45 15.87
CA TRP A 144 -17.49 6.00 15.66
C TRP A 144 -17.17 7.17 16.58
N LYS A 145 -15.91 7.24 17.03
CA LYS A 145 -15.31 8.32 17.81
C LYS A 145 -14.00 8.77 17.16
N GLU A 146 -13.56 9.98 17.47
CA GLU A 146 -12.28 10.52 16.98
C GLU A 146 -11.07 9.81 17.63
N PHE A 147 -11.23 9.37 18.88
CA PHE A 147 -10.22 8.65 19.65
C PHE A 147 -10.87 7.59 20.55
N GLY A 148 -10.08 6.66 21.07
CA GLY A 148 -10.56 5.59 21.96
C GLY A 148 -9.93 4.25 21.63
N ILE A 149 -10.75 3.18 21.64
CA ILE A 149 -10.30 1.81 21.37
C ILE A 149 -10.38 1.54 19.87
N PRO A 150 -9.30 1.03 19.25
CA PRO A 150 -9.25 0.70 17.84
C PRO A 150 -10.29 -0.34 17.40
N VAL A 151 -10.92 -0.07 16.27
CA VAL A 151 -11.78 -1.01 15.55
C VAL A 151 -11.05 -1.47 14.29
N ILE A 152 -10.74 -2.76 14.20
CA ILE A 152 -10.01 -3.30 13.07
C ILE A 152 -10.99 -3.64 11.94
N ARG A 153 -10.76 -3.01 10.79
CA ARG A 153 -11.54 -3.17 9.56
C ARG A 153 -10.73 -3.96 8.53
N ASN A 154 -11.39 -4.41 7.47
CA ASN A 154 -10.77 -5.19 6.39
C ASN A 154 -9.51 -4.54 5.80
N TYR A 155 -9.50 -3.22 5.59
CA TYR A 155 -8.35 -2.48 5.05
C TYR A 155 -7.17 -2.36 6.03
N ASN A 156 -7.38 -2.60 7.33
CA ASN A 156 -6.29 -2.66 8.30
C ASN A 156 -5.52 -3.99 8.27
N LEU A 157 -6.04 -5.00 7.56
CA LEU A 157 -5.41 -6.32 7.48
C LEU A 157 -4.47 -6.36 6.27
N VAL A 158 -3.18 -6.16 6.49
CA VAL A 158 -2.17 -6.03 5.43
C VAL A 158 -0.99 -6.95 5.69
N ASN A 159 -0.72 -7.87 4.75
CA ASN A 159 0.44 -8.78 4.80
C ASN A 159 0.60 -9.56 6.12
N GLY A 160 -0.49 -9.98 6.73
CA GLY A 160 -0.47 -10.73 8.00
C GLY A 160 -0.35 -9.86 9.25
N GLN A 161 -0.33 -8.55 9.10
CA GLN A 161 -0.23 -7.58 10.20
C GLN A 161 -1.45 -6.67 10.25
N ILE A 162 -1.61 -5.98 11.38
CA ILE A 162 -2.60 -4.92 11.54
C ILE A 162 -1.93 -3.59 11.22
N ASP A 163 -2.36 -2.94 10.13
CA ASP A 163 -1.95 -1.58 9.80
C ASP A 163 -2.64 -0.58 10.72
N THR A 164 -1.84 0.06 11.56
CA THR A 164 -2.28 1.08 12.54
C THR A 164 -2.24 2.50 12.02
N SER A 165 -1.86 2.71 10.76
CA SER A 165 -1.73 4.07 10.17
C SER A 165 -3.09 4.77 9.96
N ARG A 166 -4.19 3.99 9.87
CA ARG A 166 -5.55 4.48 9.60
C ARG A 166 -6.57 3.78 10.49
N LEU A 167 -6.48 4.00 11.79
CA LEU A 167 -7.42 3.40 12.75
C LEU A 167 -8.70 4.25 12.85
N SER A 168 -9.81 3.56 13.08
CA SER A 168 -11.08 4.14 13.52
C SER A 168 -11.33 3.69 14.96
N TYR A 169 -12.03 4.49 15.74
CA TYR A 169 -12.14 4.27 17.18
C TYR A 169 -13.58 4.20 17.65
N VAL A 170 -13.76 3.56 18.83
CA VAL A 170 -15.00 3.54 19.59
C VAL A 170 -14.70 3.84 21.06
N ASP A 171 -15.74 4.21 21.83
CA ASP A 171 -15.65 4.32 23.28
C ASP A 171 -15.69 2.97 23.99
N GLU A 172 -15.50 3.00 25.29
CA GLU A 172 -15.48 1.82 26.15
C GLU A 172 -16.83 1.07 26.15
N GLU A 173 -17.95 1.80 26.10
CA GLU A 173 -19.30 1.20 26.07
C GLU A 173 -19.52 0.39 24.79
N GLU A 174 -19.21 0.99 23.64
CA GLU A 174 -19.31 0.31 22.35
C GLU A 174 -18.32 -0.86 22.27
N TYR A 175 -17.09 -0.71 22.78
CA TYR A 175 -16.13 -1.81 22.88
C TYR A 175 -16.68 -2.99 23.64
N ARG A 176 -17.22 -2.78 24.85
CA ARG A 176 -17.85 -3.83 25.66
C ARG A 176 -19.01 -4.49 24.92
N SER A 177 -19.81 -3.71 24.23
CA SER A 177 -20.91 -4.22 23.39
C SER A 177 -20.40 -5.13 22.27
N ARG A 178 -19.34 -4.72 21.59
CA ARG A 178 -18.77 -5.46 20.45
C ARG A 178 -18.00 -6.70 20.85
N THR A 179 -17.44 -6.73 22.06
CA THR A 179 -16.65 -7.84 22.58
C THR A 179 -17.44 -8.81 23.46
N LYS A 180 -18.77 -8.68 23.53
CA LYS A 180 -19.65 -9.58 24.33
C LYS A 180 -19.47 -11.06 23.99
N ARG A 181 -19.22 -11.40 22.71
CA ARG A 181 -19.03 -12.79 22.26
C ARG A 181 -17.64 -13.29 22.56
N ILE A 182 -16.64 -12.44 22.36
CA ILE A 182 -15.23 -12.71 22.59
C ILE A 182 -14.47 -11.41 22.72
N VAL A 183 -13.55 -11.35 23.67
CA VAL A 183 -12.54 -10.29 23.76
C VAL A 183 -11.35 -10.71 22.91
N PRO A 184 -10.95 -9.91 21.91
CA PRO A 184 -9.76 -10.19 21.12
C PRO A 184 -8.50 -10.21 22.00
N LEU A 185 -7.64 -11.18 21.80
CA LEU A 185 -6.39 -11.37 22.55
C LEU A 185 -5.18 -11.34 21.60
N GLU A 186 -3.99 -11.23 22.19
CA GLU A 186 -2.73 -11.49 21.51
C GLU A 186 -2.79 -12.85 20.80
N ASP A 187 -2.21 -12.93 19.59
CA ASP A 187 -2.18 -14.12 18.73
C ASP A 187 -3.51 -14.55 18.12
N ASP A 188 -4.64 -13.90 18.42
CA ASP A 188 -5.83 -14.06 17.61
C ASP A 188 -5.60 -13.54 16.19
N ILE A 189 -6.17 -14.23 15.20
CA ILE A 189 -6.08 -13.84 13.80
C ILE A 189 -7.39 -13.19 13.37
N LEU A 190 -7.31 -12.04 12.73
CA LEU A 190 -8.44 -11.37 12.11
C LEU A 190 -8.46 -11.69 10.63
N PHE A 191 -9.64 -12.05 10.10
CA PHE A 191 -9.84 -12.46 8.71
C PHE A 191 -10.89 -11.56 8.04
N SER A 192 -10.61 -11.04 6.85
CA SER A 192 -11.56 -10.25 6.06
C SER A 192 -12.48 -11.13 5.23
N ARG A 193 -13.80 -10.99 5.42
CA ARG A 193 -14.85 -11.68 4.65
C ARG A 193 -15.30 -10.96 3.41
N GLU A 194 -14.99 -9.69 3.28
CA GLU A 194 -15.37 -8.88 2.11
C GLU A 194 -14.13 -8.19 1.54
N ALA A 195 -14.30 -7.58 0.37
CA ALA A 195 -13.22 -7.06 -0.45
C ALA A 195 -12.23 -6.15 0.32
N PRO A 196 -10.96 -6.45 0.34
CA PRO A 196 -10.31 -7.63 -0.26
C PRO A 196 -10.46 -8.88 0.64
N ILE A 197 -11.14 -9.92 0.12
CA ILE A 197 -11.42 -11.16 0.85
C ILE A 197 -10.12 -11.92 1.15
N GLY A 198 -10.10 -12.60 2.31
CA GLY A 198 -8.99 -13.44 2.71
C GLY A 198 -7.76 -12.68 3.19
N ASN A 199 -7.83 -11.36 3.35
CA ASN A 199 -6.79 -10.65 4.07
C ASN A 199 -6.83 -11.04 5.54
N VAL A 200 -5.66 -11.25 6.12
CA VAL A 200 -5.48 -11.64 7.52
C VAL A 200 -4.49 -10.74 8.23
N GLY A 201 -4.65 -10.64 9.55
CA GLY A 201 -3.70 -9.97 10.43
C GLY A 201 -3.73 -10.61 11.82
N ILE A 202 -2.56 -10.83 12.41
CA ILE A 202 -2.44 -11.33 13.78
C ILE A 202 -2.43 -10.14 14.75
N ILE A 203 -3.12 -10.29 15.88
CA ILE A 203 -3.17 -9.27 16.93
C ILE A 203 -1.83 -9.27 17.67
N PRO A 204 -1.11 -8.13 17.67
CA PRO A 204 0.17 -8.05 18.34
C PRO A 204 0.02 -7.96 19.86
N LYS A 205 1.12 -8.21 20.57
CA LYS A 205 1.22 -8.10 22.01
C LYS A 205 0.81 -6.72 22.52
N ASN A 206 0.08 -6.67 23.63
CA ASN A 206 -0.36 -5.43 24.27
C ASN A 206 -1.22 -4.52 23.37
N PHE A 207 -1.95 -5.07 22.42
CA PHE A 207 -2.82 -4.32 21.53
C PHE A 207 -4.29 -4.61 21.81
N THR A 208 -4.98 -3.65 22.40
CA THR A 208 -6.43 -3.73 22.65
C THR A 208 -7.20 -3.24 21.43
N CYS A 209 -8.12 -4.06 20.92
CA CYS A 209 -8.96 -3.70 19.78
C CYS A 209 -10.30 -4.46 19.80
N CYS A 210 -11.21 -4.09 18.90
CA CYS A 210 -12.38 -4.91 18.59
C CYS A 210 -12.54 -5.10 17.08
N GLN A 211 -13.35 -6.11 16.71
CA GLN A 211 -13.68 -6.40 15.33
C GLN A 211 -14.57 -5.30 14.74
N GLY A 212 -14.22 -4.81 13.57
CA GLY A 212 -15.11 -4.07 12.68
C GLY A 212 -16.15 -4.98 12.02
N GLN A 213 -17.06 -4.39 11.26
CA GLN A 213 -17.93 -5.17 10.39
C GLN A 213 -17.08 -5.98 9.39
N ARG A 214 -17.55 -7.20 9.04
CA ARG A 214 -16.94 -8.04 7.99
C ARG A 214 -15.56 -8.62 8.31
N VAL A 215 -15.14 -8.49 9.57
CA VAL A 215 -13.89 -9.08 10.07
C VAL A 215 -14.22 -10.18 11.08
N VAL A 216 -13.79 -11.39 10.79
CA VAL A 216 -13.96 -12.58 11.64
C VAL A 216 -12.74 -12.74 12.51
N LEU A 217 -12.93 -13.10 13.78
CA LEU A 217 -11.85 -13.47 14.67
C LEU A 217 -11.67 -14.99 14.65
N LEU A 218 -10.45 -15.42 14.49
CA LEU A 218 -9.98 -16.78 14.56
C LEU A 218 -9.06 -16.90 15.77
N ARG A 219 -9.44 -17.69 16.76
CA ARG A 219 -8.58 -18.02 17.90
C ARG A 219 -8.01 -19.41 17.70
N PRO A 220 -6.72 -19.55 17.39
CA PRO A 220 -6.10 -20.84 17.13
C PRO A 220 -6.13 -21.75 18.37
N ASN A 221 -6.35 -23.04 18.17
CA ASN A 221 -6.09 -24.05 19.18
C ASN A 221 -4.59 -24.34 19.21
N THR A 222 -3.90 -23.82 20.21
CA THR A 222 -2.45 -23.90 20.32
C THR A 222 -1.90 -25.31 20.58
N ASP A 223 -2.76 -26.26 20.97
CA ASP A 223 -2.39 -27.68 21.09
C ASP A 223 -2.18 -28.32 19.70
N ILE A 224 -2.76 -27.74 18.64
CA ILE A 224 -2.74 -28.26 17.27
C ILE A 224 -1.90 -27.39 16.35
N VAL A 225 -2.09 -26.06 16.40
CA VAL A 225 -1.50 -25.12 15.47
C VAL A 225 -0.95 -23.89 16.15
N ILE A 226 0.29 -23.54 15.85
CA ILE A 226 0.88 -22.28 16.30
C ILE A 226 0.19 -21.11 15.55
N PRO A 227 -0.25 -20.04 16.23
CA PRO A 227 -1.00 -18.94 15.62
C PRO A 227 -0.34 -18.38 14.35
N LYS A 228 0.96 -18.18 14.40
CA LYS A 228 1.74 -17.66 13.27
C LYS A 228 1.85 -18.65 12.11
N PHE A 229 1.86 -19.96 12.39
CA PHE A 229 1.81 -20.98 11.33
C PHE A 229 0.44 -20.96 10.63
N LEU A 230 -0.66 -20.86 11.39
CA LEU A 230 -1.99 -20.69 10.82
C LEU A 230 -2.12 -19.42 10.00
N LEU A 231 -1.53 -18.32 10.44
CA LEU A 231 -1.45 -17.07 9.66
C LEU A 231 -0.81 -17.29 8.29
N TYR A 232 0.33 -18.01 8.23
CA TYR A 232 1.00 -18.32 6.98
C TYR A 232 0.18 -19.25 6.08
N ILE A 233 -0.49 -20.27 6.64
CA ILE A 233 -1.43 -21.14 5.91
C ILE A 233 -2.53 -20.30 5.25
N LEU A 234 -3.18 -19.40 6.01
CA LEU A 234 -4.26 -18.55 5.50
C LEU A 234 -3.80 -17.59 4.39
N GLN A 235 -2.52 -17.23 4.37
CA GLN A 235 -1.91 -16.46 3.29
C GLN A 235 -1.43 -17.32 2.11
N GLY A 236 -1.31 -18.63 2.30
CA GLY A 236 -0.79 -19.57 1.34
C GLY A 236 -1.69 -19.76 0.12
N ARG A 237 -1.07 -20.20 -0.99
CA ARG A 237 -1.74 -20.38 -2.28
C ARG A 237 -2.94 -21.34 -2.18
N LEU A 238 -2.78 -22.46 -1.47
CA LEU A 238 -3.83 -23.48 -1.32
C LEU A 238 -5.14 -22.89 -0.78
N VAL A 239 -5.06 -22.10 0.32
CA VAL A 239 -6.23 -21.47 0.94
C VAL A 239 -6.77 -20.35 0.05
N ARG A 240 -5.90 -19.55 -0.58
CA ARG A 240 -6.31 -18.51 -1.53
C ARG A 240 -7.08 -19.07 -2.73
N GLU A 241 -6.66 -20.20 -3.27
CA GLU A 241 -7.36 -20.87 -4.37
C GLU A 241 -8.73 -21.38 -3.92
N GLN A 242 -8.87 -21.89 -2.70
CA GLN A 242 -10.17 -22.31 -2.16
C GLN A 242 -11.13 -21.12 -2.03
N ILE A 243 -10.65 -19.99 -1.48
CA ILE A 243 -11.42 -18.74 -1.39
C ILE A 243 -11.86 -18.27 -2.78
N TYR A 244 -10.93 -18.21 -3.73
CA TYR A 244 -11.20 -17.74 -5.10
C TYR A 244 -12.23 -18.60 -5.83
N ARG A 245 -12.24 -19.92 -5.62
CA ARG A 245 -13.24 -20.81 -6.22
C ARG A 245 -14.65 -20.51 -5.74
N VAL A 246 -14.81 -20.18 -4.46
CA VAL A 246 -16.11 -19.83 -3.87
C VAL A 246 -16.58 -18.44 -4.35
N GLU A 247 -15.68 -17.47 -4.47
CA GLU A 247 -16.00 -16.12 -4.95
C GLU A 247 -16.59 -16.10 -6.37
N ASN A 248 -16.08 -16.97 -7.24
CA ASN A 248 -16.48 -17.00 -8.67
C ASN A 248 -17.79 -17.74 -8.93
N ILE A 249 -18.45 -18.34 -7.93
CA ILE A 249 -19.69 -19.13 -8.08
C ILE A 249 -20.98 -18.29 -7.91
N GLY A 250 -20.94 -16.98 -8.09
CA GLY A 250 -22.20 -16.30 -8.42
C GLY A 250 -22.80 -15.28 -7.48
N SER A 251 -22.06 -14.26 -7.07
CA SER A 251 -22.73 -13.06 -6.56
C SER A 251 -22.06 -11.76 -7.03
N THR A 252 -22.89 -10.74 -7.27
CA THR A 252 -22.49 -9.39 -7.64
C THR A 252 -21.75 -8.65 -6.51
N VAL A 253 -21.71 -9.21 -5.30
CA VAL A 253 -21.01 -8.68 -4.13
C VAL A 253 -20.19 -9.83 -3.54
N SER A 254 -18.87 -9.72 -3.63
CA SER A 254 -17.92 -10.70 -3.08
C SER A 254 -18.03 -10.74 -1.56
N ASN A 255 -18.74 -11.74 -1.02
CA ASN A 255 -18.84 -12.01 0.41
C ASN A 255 -18.52 -13.48 0.68
N PHE A 256 -17.51 -13.72 1.50
CA PHE A 256 -17.11 -15.07 1.89
C PHE A 256 -17.88 -15.52 3.14
N ASN A 257 -18.71 -16.54 3.00
CA ASN A 257 -19.59 -17.00 4.07
C ASN A 257 -18.83 -17.70 5.20
N ILE A 258 -19.36 -17.62 6.43
CA ILE A 258 -18.79 -18.31 7.60
C ILE A 258 -18.77 -19.83 7.40
N SER A 259 -19.80 -20.39 6.74
CA SER A 259 -19.86 -21.83 6.45
C SER A 259 -18.71 -22.26 5.53
N ASP A 260 -18.34 -21.46 4.57
CA ASP A 260 -17.23 -21.73 3.64
C ASP A 260 -15.87 -21.51 4.33
N LEU A 261 -15.78 -20.47 5.17
CA LEU A 261 -14.60 -20.21 5.98
C LEU A 261 -14.28 -21.42 6.89
N ARG A 262 -15.28 -22.01 7.54
CA ARG A 262 -15.12 -23.19 8.39
C ARG A 262 -14.55 -24.40 7.66
N LYS A 263 -14.90 -24.57 6.39
CA LYS A 263 -14.52 -25.70 5.53
C LYS A 263 -13.17 -25.54 4.85
N LEU A 264 -12.50 -24.39 4.99
CA LEU A 264 -11.14 -24.25 4.49
C LEU A 264 -10.28 -25.37 5.04
N HIS A 265 -9.67 -26.16 4.16
CA HIS A 265 -8.90 -27.34 4.55
C HIS A 265 -7.43 -27.17 4.18
N PHE A 266 -6.58 -27.70 5.00
CA PHE A 266 -5.13 -27.63 4.89
C PHE A 266 -4.44 -28.68 5.75
N VAL A 267 -3.17 -28.92 5.49
CA VAL A 267 -2.34 -29.84 6.26
C VAL A 267 -1.65 -29.10 7.40
N VAL A 268 -1.66 -29.71 8.60
CA VAL A 268 -0.94 -29.22 9.79
C VAL A 268 0.07 -30.28 10.22
N PRO A 269 1.37 -30.00 10.19
CA PRO A 269 2.43 -30.87 10.61
C PRO A 269 2.61 -30.84 12.14
N SER A 270 3.58 -31.60 12.66
CA SER A 270 3.96 -31.52 14.07
C SER A 270 4.41 -30.11 14.48
N ILE A 271 4.26 -29.79 15.78
CA ILE A 271 4.64 -28.45 16.32
C ILE A 271 6.10 -28.08 16.00
N ASP A 272 7.00 -29.05 15.99
CA ASP A 272 8.42 -28.78 15.70
C ASP A 272 8.65 -28.40 14.24
N ILE A 273 7.95 -29.02 13.31
CA ILE A 273 7.97 -28.64 11.89
C ILE A 273 7.36 -27.26 11.72
N GLN A 274 6.24 -26.95 12.40
CA GLN A 274 5.62 -25.62 12.37
C GLN A 274 6.61 -24.54 12.82
N LYS A 275 7.33 -24.75 13.94
CA LYS A 275 8.36 -23.81 14.43
C LYS A 275 9.45 -23.56 13.39
N HIS A 276 9.95 -24.64 12.78
CA HIS A 276 10.98 -24.53 11.75
C HIS A 276 10.51 -23.73 10.52
N VAL A 277 9.29 -23.98 10.05
CA VAL A 277 8.69 -23.23 8.93
C VAL A 277 8.51 -21.76 9.30
N ILE A 278 8.03 -21.47 10.51
CA ILE A 278 7.87 -20.09 10.99
C ILE A 278 9.21 -19.36 10.99
N GLU A 279 10.26 -19.96 11.57
CA GLU A 279 11.60 -19.36 11.62
C GLU A 279 12.12 -18.98 10.23
N LYS A 280 11.97 -19.88 9.24
CA LYS A 280 12.37 -19.61 7.86
C LYS A 280 11.56 -18.46 7.24
N LEU A 281 10.23 -18.50 7.38
CA LEU A 281 9.37 -17.49 6.79
C LEU A 281 9.52 -16.11 7.45
N ASP A 282 9.78 -16.05 8.74
CA ASP A 282 10.06 -14.81 9.46
C ASP A 282 11.31 -14.11 8.93
N GLY A 283 12.37 -14.87 8.69
CA GLY A 283 13.60 -14.33 8.11
C GLY A 283 13.36 -13.68 6.74
N PHE A 284 12.52 -14.29 5.90
CA PHE A 284 12.16 -13.72 4.60
C PHE A 284 11.21 -12.51 4.71
N SER A 285 10.21 -12.57 5.58
CA SER A 285 9.20 -11.52 5.68
C SER A 285 9.77 -10.20 6.17
N CYS A 286 10.78 -10.26 7.02
CA CYS A 286 11.48 -9.10 7.56
C CYS A 286 12.04 -8.18 6.46
N LEU A 287 12.58 -8.75 5.37
CA LEU A 287 13.17 -8.00 4.25
C LEU A 287 12.11 -7.33 3.36
N CYS A 288 10.92 -7.90 3.27
CA CYS A 288 9.90 -7.51 2.29
C CYS A 288 8.76 -6.65 2.85
N ALA A 289 8.47 -6.74 4.13
CA ALA A 289 7.24 -6.18 4.70
C ALA A 289 7.47 -5.04 5.68
N ASN A 290 8.66 -4.87 6.24
CA ASN A 290 8.89 -3.90 7.28
C ASN A 290 9.05 -2.48 6.72
N THR A 291 8.23 -1.54 7.19
CA THR A 291 8.27 -0.12 6.78
C THR A 291 9.31 0.69 7.53
N SER A 292 9.85 0.16 8.63
CA SER A 292 10.87 0.85 9.45
C SER A 292 12.29 0.43 9.06
N TYR A 293 12.46 -0.74 8.46
CA TYR A 293 13.73 -1.26 7.94
C TYR A 293 13.46 -2.20 6.75
N GLY A 294 14.49 -2.52 5.98
CA GLY A 294 14.35 -3.29 4.75
C GLY A 294 14.02 -2.44 3.52
N LEU A 295 13.70 -3.09 2.40
CA LEU A 295 13.50 -2.42 1.11
C LEU A 295 12.41 -1.33 1.11
N PRO A 296 11.24 -1.49 1.75
CA PRO A 296 10.24 -0.43 1.79
C PRO A 296 10.73 0.85 2.49
N ALA A 297 11.48 0.70 3.59
CA ALA A 297 12.08 1.84 4.30
C ALA A 297 13.13 2.54 3.45
N GLU A 298 14.00 1.78 2.78
CA GLU A 298 15.02 2.32 1.88
C GLU A 298 14.38 3.09 0.71
N ILE A 299 13.36 2.52 0.04
CA ILE A 299 12.62 3.18 -1.03
C ILE A 299 12.04 4.52 -0.54
N SER A 300 11.38 4.52 0.63
CA SER A 300 10.83 5.74 1.21
C SER A 300 11.90 6.79 1.52
N ALA A 301 13.06 6.36 2.05
CA ALA A 301 14.18 7.26 2.33
C ALA A 301 14.75 7.87 1.03
N ARG A 302 14.91 7.06 -0.03
CA ARG A 302 15.39 7.55 -1.34
C ARG A 302 14.41 8.51 -2.00
N GLN A 303 13.11 8.26 -1.90
CA GLN A 303 12.09 9.20 -2.40
C GLN A 303 12.16 10.55 -1.69
N LYS A 304 12.27 10.58 -0.35
CA LYS A 304 12.45 11.82 0.41
C LYS A 304 13.75 12.54 0.04
N GLN A 305 14.82 11.79 -0.17
CA GLN A 305 16.11 12.31 -0.58
C GLN A 305 16.03 12.96 -1.98
N TYR A 306 15.39 12.29 -2.94
CA TYR A 306 15.09 12.83 -4.24
C TYR A 306 14.31 14.15 -4.17
N GLU A 307 13.22 14.19 -3.40
CA GLU A 307 12.40 15.39 -3.23
C GLU A 307 13.21 16.56 -2.64
N TYR A 308 14.04 16.28 -1.65
CA TYR A 308 14.92 17.28 -1.05
C TYR A 308 15.91 17.86 -2.06
N TYR A 309 16.68 17.01 -2.75
CA TYR A 309 17.65 17.46 -3.72
C TYR A 309 17.00 18.13 -4.93
N ARG A 310 15.89 17.64 -5.43
CA ARG A 310 15.12 18.29 -6.49
C ARG A 310 14.74 19.72 -6.10
N ASN A 311 14.24 19.94 -4.90
CA ASN A 311 13.83 21.26 -4.45
C ASN A 311 15.01 22.22 -4.24
N ILE A 312 16.19 21.72 -3.90
CA ILE A 312 17.41 22.55 -3.77
C ILE A 312 18.01 22.87 -5.13
N LEU A 313 18.23 21.86 -5.98
CA LEU A 313 18.87 22.01 -7.27
C LEU A 313 18.05 22.83 -8.27
N LEU A 314 16.73 22.85 -8.10
CA LEU A 314 15.80 23.64 -8.93
C LEU A 314 15.39 24.96 -8.29
N LYS A 315 16.06 25.39 -7.22
CA LYS A 315 15.84 26.70 -6.59
C LYS A 315 16.83 27.70 -7.16
N PHE A 316 16.42 28.45 -8.16
CA PHE A 316 17.22 29.51 -8.75
C PHE A 316 16.86 30.87 -8.13
N PRO A 317 17.84 31.77 -7.92
CA PRO A 317 17.56 33.13 -7.47
C PRO A 317 16.79 33.90 -8.54
N GLU A 318 15.79 34.65 -8.13
CA GLU A 318 15.10 35.59 -9.03
C GLU A 318 16.06 36.74 -9.34
N ARG A 319 16.34 36.99 -10.61
CA ARG A 319 17.08 38.19 -11.00
C ARG A 319 16.20 39.40 -10.66
N ARG A 320 16.57 40.19 -9.66
CA ARG A 320 16.04 41.55 -9.56
C ARG A 320 16.54 42.30 -10.81
N VAL A 321 15.64 42.61 -11.72
CA VAL A 321 15.89 43.62 -12.74
C VAL A 321 15.90 44.90 -11.94
N GLU A 322 17.11 45.46 -11.68
CA GLU A 322 17.24 46.84 -11.23
C GLU A 322 16.68 47.70 -12.36
N ALA A 323 15.63 48.48 -12.06
CA ALA A 323 14.96 49.37 -12.98
C ALA A 323 15.82 50.60 -13.27
#